data_cbeab141f48a087dff4467d1e1bbab3b
#
_entry.id   cbeab141f48a087dff4467d1e1bbab3b
#
_cell.length_a   1.000
_cell.length_b   1.000
_cell.length_c   1.000
_cell.angle_alpha   90.00
_cell.angle_beta   90.00
_cell.angle_gamma   90.00
#
_symmetry.space_group_name_H-M   'P 1'
#
loop_
_entity.id
_entity.type
_entity.pdbx_description
1 polymer ?
#
loop_
_entity_poly.entity_id
_entity_poly.type
_entity_poly.pdbx_seq_one_letter_code
_entity_poly.pdbx_strand_id
1 'polypeptide(L)'
;MAEDNMSESWQKAEKLIIKGKAEGALLELREIDVNGTHPTTLRIAGEATWAIAKSARNKGGYRKAASLLKESVKNAPKDKRANASYNELLNEMQDLGYSETSMPRLLNDGTPTLAGMVAMGMALVLVLAGITVANTERTVTATEAYLNVTWTDSSGLFNNEVITIKLNPDSAPIHVENFVLNADNGDYDGTNFHRVIDNFMIQGGDFTNGDGTGGHAAKWFGYCNGQAQASSSMCAETSWTIPDEASNGLKHTAGALSMAKTSADNTGGSQFFIVPSDSNPSHLDGVHTIFGYVTDGLEHVDSISNIPTTNDLPTNAVTLVSVTTDSTENIPWYRTYF
;
A
#
# COMPACT_ATOMS: atom_id res chain seq x y z
N MET A 1 -4.32 -24.36 -59.01
CA MET A 1 -3.65 -23.14 -59.56
C MET A 1 -2.81 -22.35 -58.53
N ALA A 2 -3.29 -22.02 -57.33
CA ALA A 2 -2.44 -21.30 -56.37
C ALA A 2 -1.35 -22.19 -55.73
N GLU A 3 -1.68 -23.42 -55.33
CA GLU A 3 -0.73 -24.37 -54.73
C GLU A 3 0.32 -24.89 -55.76
N ASP A 4 -0.04 -25.05 -57.05
CA ASP A 4 0.90 -25.46 -58.09
C ASP A 4 1.97 -24.36 -58.29
N ASN A 5 1.56 -23.07 -58.30
CA ASN A 5 2.46 -21.95 -58.48
C ASN A 5 3.41 -21.80 -57.25
N MET A 6 2.94 -22.06 -56.04
CA MET A 6 3.80 -22.05 -54.84
C MET A 6 4.82 -23.19 -54.88
N SER A 7 4.43 -24.39 -55.35
CA SER A 7 5.32 -25.55 -55.46
C SER A 7 6.49 -25.30 -56.42
N GLU A 8 6.24 -24.65 -57.56
CA GLU A 8 7.28 -24.29 -58.54
C GLU A 8 8.25 -23.27 -57.95
N SER A 9 7.77 -22.24 -57.29
CA SER A 9 8.61 -21.23 -56.65
C SER A 9 9.43 -21.77 -55.47
N TRP A 10 8.89 -22.69 -54.68
CA TRP A 10 9.69 -23.39 -53.65
C TRP A 10 10.84 -24.18 -54.25
N GLN A 11 10.61 -24.95 -55.32
CA GLN A 11 11.66 -25.67 -56.03
C GLN A 11 12.72 -24.72 -56.61
N LYS A 12 12.30 -23.55 -57.12
CA LYS A 12 13.21 -22.53 -57.63
C LYS A 12 14.04 -21.94 -56.48
N ALA A 13 13.43 -21.64 -55.33
CA ALA A 13 14.14 -21.14 -54.18
C ALA A 13 15.17 -22.16 -53.63
N GLU A 14 14.82 -23.46 -53.52
CA GLU A 14 15.76 -24.53 -53.16
C GLU A 14 16.95 -24.62 -54.10
N LYS A 15 16.71 -24.51 -55.42
CA LYS A 15 17.78 -24.49 -56.40
C LYS A 15 18.69 -23.27 -56.30
N LEU A 16 18.14 -22.11 -55.89
CA LEU A 16 18.92 -20.90 -55.63
C LEU A 16 19.83 -21.05 -54.41
N ILE A 17 19.34 -21.69 -53.36
CA ILE A 17 20.17 -21.97 -52.15
C ILE A 17 21.37 -22.88 -52.53
N ILE A 18 21.12 -23.96 -53.28
CA ILE A 18 22.16 -24.88 -53.74
C ILE A 18 23.22 -24.16 -54.60
N LYS A 19 22.81 -23.17 -55.38
CA LYS A 19 23.70 -22.35 -56.20
C LYS A 19 24.42 -21.21 -55.45
N GLY A 20 24.29 -21.15 -54.12
CA GLY A 20 24.87 -20.10 -53.27
C GLY A 20 24.19 -18.74 -53.39
N LYS A 21 22.99 -18.67 -53.98
CA LYS A 21 22.18 -17.43 -54.17
C LYS A 21 21.06 -17.37 -53.13
N ALA A 22 21.36 -17.54 -51.86
CA ALA A 22 20.40 -17.64 -50.79
C ALA A 22 19.54 -16.36 -50.61
N GLU A 23 20.09 -15.17 -50.85
CA GLU A 23 19.33 -13.92 -50.84
C GLU A 23 18.24 -13.89 -51.93
N GLY A 24 18.56 -14.38 -53.14
CA GLY A 24 17.59 -14.54 -54.20
C GLY A 24 16.47 -15.53 -53.86
N ALA A 25 16.78 -16.58 -53.11
CA ALA A 25 15.77 -17.50 -52.61
C ALA A 25 14.78 -16.82 -51.65
N LEU A 26 15.28 -15.95 -50.74
CA LEU A 26 14.40 -15.18 -49.84
C LEU A 26 13.49 -14.19 -50.56
N LEU A 27 13.97 -13.59 -51.66
CA LEU A 27 13.12 -12.71 -52.48
C LEU A 27 12.00 -13.50 -53.17
N GLU A 28 12.32 -14.63 -53.79
CA GLU A 28 11.33 -15.52 -54.44
C GLU A 28 10.25 -15.97 -53.46
N LEU A 29 10.64 -16.37 -52.25
CA LEU A 29 9.70 -16.81 -51.21
C LEU A 29 8.78 -15.68 -50.74
N ARG A 30 9.27 -14.44 -50.67
CA ARG A 30 8.49 -13.28 -50.25
C ARG A 30 7.41 -12.88 -51.28
N GLU A 31 7.63 -13.19 -52.55
CA GLU A 31 6.63 -12.90 -53.61
C GLU A 31 5.42 -13.86 -53.51
N ILE A 32 5.64 -15.10 -53.12
CA ILE A 32 4.58 -16.14 -53.09
C ILE A 32 3.87 -16.28 -51.73
N ASP A 33 4.56 -15.96 -50.66
CA ASP A 33 4.02 -16.04 -49.29
C ASP A 33 4.39 -14.76 -48.53
N VAL A 34 3.65 -13.70 -48.81
CA VAL A 34 3.88 -12.35 -48.25
C VAL A 34 3.82 -12.37 -46.70
N ASN A 35 2.98 -13.22 -46.12
CA ASN A 35 2.82 -13.35 -44.67
C ASN A 35 3.88 -14.27 -44.04
N GLY A 36 4.55 -15.11 -44.86
CA GLY A 36 5.59 -16.03 -44.40
C GLY A 36 5.10 -17.06 -43.40
N THR A 37 3.87 -17.56 -43.56
CA THR A 37 3.23 -18.46 -42.60
C THR A 37 3.20 -19.94 -43.01
N HIS A 38 3.39 -20.22 -44.30
CA HIS A 38 3.36 -21.58 -44.81
C HIS A 38 4.56 -22.41 -44.34
N PRO A 39 4.40 -23.61 -43.83
CA PRO A 39 5.49 -24.41 -43.25
C PRO A 39 6.66 -24.65 -44.21
N THR A 40 6.38 -24.94 -45.49
CA THR A 40 7.41 -25.15 -46.49
C THR A 40 8.20 -23.86 -46.80
N THR A 41 7.50 -22.71 -46.86
CA THR A 41 8.13 -21.40 -47.01
C THR A 41 9.06 -21.10 -45.83
N LEU A 42 8.58 -21.32 -44.58
CA LEU A 42 9.38 -21.14 -43.36
C LEU A 42 10.61 -22.04 -43.34
N ARG A 43 10.51 -23.30 -43.79
CA ARG A 43 11.64 -24.23 -43.88
C ARG A 43 12.71 -23.67 -44.86
N ILE A 44 12.30 -23.38 -46.11
CA ILE A 44 13.24 -22.91 -47.13
C ILE A 44 13.84 -21.55 -46.79
N ALA A 45 13.05 -20.64 -46.18
CA ALA A 45 13.55 -19.35 -45.67
C ALA A 45 14.56 -19.54 -44.52
N GLY A 46 14.31 -20.51 -43.64
CA GLY A 46 15.25 -20.89 -42.59
C GLY A 46 16.58 -21.42 -43.12
N GLU A 47 16.52 -22.33 -44.12
CA GLU A 47 17.68 -22.87 -44.81
C GLU A 47 18.48 -21.80 -45.56
N ALA A 48 17.78 -20.87 -46.27
CA ALA A 48 18.43 -19.74 -46.92
C ALA A 48 19.11 -18.78 -45.92
N THR A 49 18.41 -18.47 -44.82
CA THR A 49 18.95 -17.61 -43.75
C THR A 49 20.15 -18.27 -43.09
N TRP A 50 20.14 -19.57 -42.88
CA TRP A 50 21.27 -20.35 -42.39
C TRP A 50 22.46 -20.27 -43.31
N ALA A 51 22.27 -20.49 -44.63
CA ALA A 51 23.33 -20.39 -45.62
C ALA A 51 24.00 -19.00 -45.62
N ILE A 52 23.21 -17.92 -45.54
CA ILE A 52 23.71 -16.53 -45.39
C ILE A 52 24.49 -16.36 -44.08
N ALA A 53 23.91 -16.85 -42.98
CA ALA A 53 24.55 -16.73 -41.67
C ALA A 53 25.89 -17.46 -41.58
N LYS A 54 25.97 -18.61 -42.24
CA LYS A 54 27.19 -19.44 -42.33
C LYS A 54 28.29 -18.72 -43.11
N SER A 55 27.94 -18.14 -44.26
CA SER A 55 28.93 -17.38 -45.09
C SER A 55 29.43 -16.14 -44.39
N ALA A 56 28.57 -15.41 -43.66
CA ALA A 56 28.88 -14.19 -42.93
C ALA A 56 29.39 -14.41 -41.49
N ARG A 57 29.44 -15.64 -41.01
CA ARG A 57 29.75 -16.01 -39.61
C ARG A 57 28.90 -15.21 -38.60
N ASN A 58 27.63 -14.97 -38.94
CA ASN A 58 26.75 -14.10 -38.16
C ASN A 58 25.87 -14.88 -37.17
N LYS A 59 26.21 -14.80 -35.88
CA LYS A 59 25.47 -15.44 -34.78
C LYS A 59 23.96 -15.05 -34.75
N GLY A 60 23.63 -13.78 -35.08
CA GLY A 60 22.25 -13.32 -35.14
C GLY A 60 21.46 -13.99 -36.28
N GLY A 61 22.13 -14.22 -37.42
CA GLY A 61 21.58 -14.94 -38.55
C GLY A 61 21.29 -16.40 -38.23
N TYR A 62 22.18 -17.09 -37.52
CA TYR A 62 21.94 -18.47 -37.03
C TYR A 62 20.69 -18.56 -36.15
N ARG A 63 20.51 -17.63 -35.20
CA ARG A 63 19.31 -17.58 -34.35
C ARG A 63 18.04 -17.34 -35.14
N LYS A 64 18.10 -16.45 -36.14
CA LYS A 64 16.95 -16.17 -37.01
C LYS A 64 16.59 -17.42 -37.82
N ALA A 65 17.58 -18.13 -38.39
CA ALA A 65 17.36 -19.39 -39.10
C ALA A 65 16.73 -20.45 -38.19
N ALA A 66 17.23 -20.59 -36.95
CA ALA A 66 16.67 -21.52 -35.97
C ALA A 66 15.22 -21.19 -35.63
N SER A 67 14.88 -19.90 -35.47
CA SER A 67 13.50 -19.46 -35.23
C SER A 67 12.56 -19.82 -36.37
N LEU A 68 12.98 -19.61 -37.62
CA LEU A 68 12.17 -19.95 -38.80
C LEU A 68 11.96 -21.47 -38.95
N LEU A 69 13.02 -22.27 -38.78
CA LEU A 69 12.93 -23.73 -38.85
C LEU A 69 12.09 -24.30 -37.70
N LYS A 70 12.21 -23.77 -36.51
CA LYS A 70 11.41 -24.14 -35.35
C LYS A 70 9.91 -23.90 -35.60
N GLU A 71 9.59 -22.75 -36.17
CA GLU A 71 8.20 -22.41 -36.51
C GLU A 71 7.66 -23.29 -37.63
N SER A 72 8.48 -23.64 -38.64
CA SER A 72 8.14 -24.62 -39.67
C SER A 72 7.82 -25.97 -39.04
N VAL A 73 8.65 -26.48 -38.16
CA VAL A 73 8.44 -27.76 -37.44
C VAL A 73 7.18 -27.71 -36.57
N LYS A 74 6.92 -26.59 -35.91
CA LYS A 74 5.71 -26.39 -35.08
C LYS A 74 4.45 -26.46 -35.94
N ASN A 75 4.45 -25.84 -37.11
CA ASN A 75 3.30 -25.77 -38.01
C ASN A 75 3.10 -27.07 -38.83
N ALA A 76 4.19 -27.83 -39.06
CA ALA A 76 4.16 -29.11 -39.73
C ALA A 76 5.05 -30.16 -39.02
N PRO A 77 4.61 -30.73 -37.86
CA PRO A 77 5.46 -31.62 -37.04
C PRO A 77 5.88 -32.94 -37.73
N LYS A 78 5.15 -33.35 -38.75
CA LYS A 78 5.42 -34.58 -39.51
C LYS A 78 6.35 -34.35 -40.71
N ASP A 79 6.71 -33.13 -41.01
CA ASP A 79 7.66 -32.80 -42.09
C ASP A 79 9.06 -33.25 -41.72
N LYS A 80 9.52 -34.37 -42.33
CA LYS A 80 10.83 -34.95 -42.09
C LYS A 80 11.97 -33.99 -42.49
N ARG A 81 11.79 -33.18 -43.55
CA ARG A 81 12.81 -32.25 -44.03
C ARG A 81 12.97 -31.10 -43.07
N ALA A 82 11.88 -30.48 -42.64
CA ALA A 82 11.93 -29.39 -41.65
C ALA A 82 12.62 -29.82 -40.35
N ASN A 83 12.25 -31.00 -39.85
CA ASN A 83 12.88 -31.58 -38.66
C ASN A 83 14.37 -31.85 -38.86
N ALA A 84 14.77 -32.41 -40.02
CA ALA A 84 16.18 -32.67 -40.34
C ALA A 84 17.01 -31.35 -40.39
N SER A 85 16.54 -30.35 -41.16
CA SER A 85 17.22 -29.06 -41.25
C SER A 85 17.33 -28.33 -39.93
N TYR A 86 16.30 -28.40 -39.07
CA TYR A 86 16.32 -27.79 -37.76
C TYR A 86 17.36 -28.45 -36.83
N ASN A 87 17.37 -29.78 -36.81
CA ASN A 87 18.33 -30.52 -35.97
C ASN A 87 19.79 -30.33 -36.45
N GLU A 88 20.00 -30.30 -37.77
CA GLU A 88 21.34 -30.06 -38.33
C GLU A 88 21.84 -28.66 -37.99
N LEU A 89 20.99 -27.63 -38.11
CA LEU A 89 21.32 -26.29 -37.70
C LEU A 89 21.66 -26.20 -36.21
N LEU A 90 20.87 -26.88 -35.33
CA LEU A 90 21.14 -26.87 -33.88
C LEU A 90 22.46 -27.53 -33.54
N ASN A 91 22.82 -28.63 -34.21
CA ASN A 91 24.12 -29.29 -34.03
C ASN A 91 25.26 -28.35 -34.47
N GLU A 92 25.18 -27.72 -35.65
CA GLU A 92 26.19 -26.75 -36.06
C GLU A 92 26.26 -25.53 -35.12
N MET A 93 25.15 -25.05 -34.62
CA MET A 93 25.13 -23.96 -33.61
C MET A 93 25.83 -24.41 -32.31
N GLN A 94 25.61 -25.65 -31.88
CA GLN A 94 26.24 -26.20 -30.70
C GLN A 94 27.79 -26.31 -30.87
N ASP A 95 28.21 -26.80 -32.01
CA ASP A 95 29.66 -26.90 -32.36
C ASP A 95 30.34 -25.52 -32.39
N LEU A 96 29.62 -24.48 -32.82
CA LEU A 96 30.06 -23.10 -32.85
C LEU A 96 29.92 -22.36 -31.48
N GLY A 97 29.35 -22.99 -30.46
CA GLY A 97 29.08 -22.39 -29.17
C GLY A 97 27.98 -21.31 -29.22
N TYR A 98 27.08 -21.41 -30.21
CA TYR A 98 25.96 -20.49 -30.36
C TYR A 98 24.70 -21.03 -29.66
N SER A 99 24.10 -20.23 -28.77
CA SER A 99 22.80 -20.58 -28.16
C SER A 99 21.65 -20.12 -29.03
N GLU A 100 20.59 -20.91 -29.10
CA GLU A 100 19.34 -20.62 -29.82
C GLU A 100 18.67 -19.33 -29.29
N THR A 101 18.75 -19.09 -28.00
CA THR A 101 18.12 -17.95 -27.34
C THR A 101 19.18 -16.88 -26.96
N SER A 102 18.72 -15.62 -26.88
CA SER A 102 19.57 -14.51 -26.41
C SER A 102 19.55 -14.32 -24.89
N MET A 103 18.75 -15.11 -24.16
CA MET A 103 18.70 -15.01 -22.70
C MET A 103 20.01 -15.52 -22.08
N PRO A 104 20.64 -14.73 -21.19
CA PRO A 104 21.81 -15.17 -20.45
C PRO A 104 21.43 -16.34 -19.55
N ARG A 105 22.28 -17.36 -19.47
CA ARG A 105 22.10 -18.46 -18.49
C ARG A 105 22.22 -17.88 -17.08
N LEU A 106 21.25 -18.17 -16.22
CA LEU A 106 21.26 -17.73 -14.82
C LEU A 106 22.23 -18.58 -13.96
N LEU A 107 22.36 -19.85 -14.31
CA LEU A 107 23.26 -20.81 -13.64
C LEU A 107 24.18 -21.46 -14.68
N ASN A 108 25.42 -21.74 -14.30
CA ASN A 108 26.37 -22.56 -15.05
C ASN A 108 26.91 -23.65 -14.12
N ASP A 109 26.57 -24.91 -14.41
CA ASP A 109 26.97 -26.10 -13.61
C ASP A 109 26.68 -25.92 -12.09
N GLY A 110 25.50 -25.36 -11.77
CA GLY A 110 25.07 -25.12 -10.39
C GLY A 110 25.62 -23.83 -9.76
N THR A 111 26.56 -23.13 -10.41
CA THR A 111 27.04 -21.83 -9.94
C THR A 111 26.31 -20.68 -10.58
N PRO A 112 25.94 -19.63 -9.82
CA PRO A 112 25.28 -18.46 -10.39
C PRO A 112 26.22 -17.72 -11.36
N THR A 113 25.72 -17.41 -12.54
CA THR A 113 26.41 -16.48 -13.46
C THR A 113 26.22 -15.04 -12.98
N LEU A 114 26.94 -14.08 -13.57
CA LEU A 114 26.71 -12.65 -13.28
C LEU A 114 25.24 -12.27 -13.48
N ALA A 115 24.62 -12.76 -14.56
CA ALA A 115 23.19 -12.56 -14.81
C ALA A 115 22.29 -13.24 -13.76
N GLY A 116 22.68 -14.42 -13.29
CA GLY A 116 22.00 -15.13 -12.20
C GLY A 116 22.11 -14.39 -10.86
N MET A 117 23.28 -13.84 -10.54
CA MET A 117 23.46 -13.02 -9.33
C MET A 117 22.60 -11.75 -9.35
N VAL A 118 22.55 -11.06 -10.50
CA VAL A 118 21.69 -9.88 -10.67
C VAL A 118 20.21 -10.25 -10.54
N ALA A 119 19.79 -11.36 -11.15
CA ALA A 119 18.40 -11.83 -11.04
C ALA A 119 18.03 -12.22 -9.61
N MET A 120 18.91 -12.89 -8.86
CA MET A 120 18.70 -13.20 -7.44
C MET A 120 18.66 -11.95 -6.57
N GLY A 121 19.55 -10.98 -6.83
CA GLY A 121 19.53 -9.69 -6.15
C GLY A 121 18.22 -8.94 -6.35
N MET A 122 17.71 -8.87 -7.59
CA MET A 122 16.40 -8.27 -7.87
C MET A 122 15.25 -9.01 -7.19
N ALA A 123 15.27 -10.35 -7.20
CA ALA A 123 14.27 -11.16 -6.50
C ALA A 123 14.28 -10.89 -4.98
N LEU A 124 15.45 -10.78 -4.37
CA LEU A 124 15.58 -10.43 -2.95
C LEU A 124 15.02 -9.04 -2.65
N VAL A 125 15.34 -8.04 -3.48
CA VAL A 125 14.79 -6.68 -3.34
C VAL A 125 13.27 -6.68 -3.44
N LEU A 126 12.69 -7.44 -4.38
CA LEU A 126 11.23 -7.57 -4.53
C LEU A 126 10.58 -8.26 -3.32
N VAL A 127 11.24 -9.29 -2.76
CA VAL A 127 10.75 -9.96 -1.53
C VAL A 127 10.81 -9.00 -0.33
N LEU A 128 11.91 -8.28 -0.16
CA LEU A 128 12.04 -7.29 0.92
C LEU A 128 11.04 -6.15 0.76
N ALA A 129 10.85 -5.63 -0.46
CA ALA A 129 9.82 -4.64 -0.75
C ALA A 129 8.41 -5.18 -0.45
N GLY A 130 8.13 -6.44 -0.81
CA GLY A 130 6.86 -7.11 -0.50
C GLY A 130 6.62 -7.25 1.01
N ILE A 131 7.66 -7.55 1.80
CA ILE A 131 7.57 -7.64 3.26
C ILE A 131 7.31 -6.25 3.87
N THR A 132 8.02 -5.20 3.42
CA THR A 132 7.77 -3.84 3.90
C THR A 132 6.36 -3.37 3.59
N VAL A 133 5.88 -3.63 2.38
CA VAL A 133 4.50 -3.33 1.95
C VAL A 133 3.46 -4.08 2.79
N ALA A 134 3.68 -5.37 3.07
CA ALA A 134 2.75 -6.18 3.86
C ALA A 134 2.68 -5.74 5.34
N ASN A 135 3.78 -5.17 5.87
CA ASN A 135 3.87 -4.69 7.25
C ASN A 135 3.51 -3.21 7.43
N THR A 136 3.19 -2.48 6.36
CA THR A 136 2.71 -1.10 6.48
C THR A 136 1.28 -1.12 6.99
N GLU A 137 1.09 -0.74 8.24
CA GLU A 137 -0.23 -0.59 8.85
C GLU A 137 -1.00 0.53 8.13
N ARG A 138 -2.33 0.37 8.05
CA ARG A 138 -3.21 1.45 7.61
C ARG A 138 -3.23 2.50 8.69
N THR A 139 -2.87 3.73 8.37
CA THR A 139 -3.03 4.87 9.25
C THR A 139 -4.24 5.68 8.82
N VAL A 140 -5.06 6.07 9.77
CA VAL A 140 -6.18 6.98 9.57
C VAL A 140 -5.78 8.34 10.09
N THR A 141 -6.10 9.39 9.36
CA THR A 141 -5.86 10.77 9.79
C THR A 141 -7.04 11.66 9.47
N ALA A 142 -7.20 12.72 10.23
CA ALA A 142 -8.17 13.77 10.00
C ALA A 142 -7.58 15.12 10.38
N THR A 143 -8.13 16.19 9.85
CA THR A 143 -7.77 17.57 10.17
C THR A 143 -8.84 18.29 10.97
N GLU A 144 -10.08 17.81 10.92
CA GLU A 144 -11.21 18.36 11.65
C GLU A 144 -12.06 17.28 12.32
N ALA A 145 -12.63 17.62 13.46
CA ALA A 145 -13.60 16.83 14.18
C ALA A 145 -14.78 17.70 14.63
N TYR A 146 -15.97 17.10 14.62
CA TYR A 146 -17.24 17.74 14.96
C TYR A 146 -17.90 16.97 16.09
N LEU A 147 -17.96 17.57 17.28
CA LEU A 147 -18.56 16.99 18.47
C LEU A 147 -19.97 17.55 18.62
N ASN A 148 -20.99 16.73 18.40
CA ASN A 148 -22.38 17.11 18.67
C ASN A 148 -22.69 16.85 20.14
N VAL A 149 -23.00 17.88 20.92
CA VAL A 149 -23.14 17.81 22.37
C VAL A 149 -24.49 18.37 22.81
N THR A 150 -25.13 17.67 23.75
CA THR A 150 -26.37 18.16 24.40
C THR A 150 -26.13 18.38 25.89
N TRP A 151 -26.64 19.48 26.41
CA TRP A 151 -26.60 19.79 27.84
C TRP A 151 -27.72 20.73 28.25
N THR A 152 -27.98 20.81 29.55
CA THR A 152 -28.78 21.86 30.16
C THR A 152 -27.88 22.86 30.84
N ASP A 153 -27.90 24.11 30.42
CA ASP A 153 -27.05 25.16 30.98
C ASP A 153 -27.46 25.60 32.39
N SER A 154 -26.70 26.49 33.01
CA SER A 154 -26.95 27.01 34.37
C SER A 154 -28.24 27.80 34.50
N SER A 155 -28.84 28.23 33.37
CA SER A 155 -30.15 28.92 33.34
C SER A 155 -31.31 27.94 33.25
N GLY A 156 -31.04 26.64 32.99
CA GLY A 156 -32.03 25.60 32.76
C GLY A 156 -32.45 25.43 31.30
N LEU A 157 -31.78 26.11 30.37
CA LEU A 157 -32.05 25.98 28.94
C LEU A 157 -31.37 24.72 28.38
N PHE A 158 -32.09 23.90 27.65
CA PHE A 158 -31.56 22.77 26.91
C PHE A 158 -30.88 23.23 25.61
N ASN A 159 -29.65 22.76 25.40
CA ASN A 159 -28.82 23.07 24.22
C ASN A 159 -28.49 21.79 23.45
N ASN A 160 -28.32 21.90 22.14
CA ASN A 160 -27.86 20.86 21.23
C ASN A 160 -27.05 21.53 20.14
N GLU A 161 -25.72 21.52 20.31
CA GLU A 161 -24.80 22.31 19.49
C GLU A 161 -23.58 21.51 19.09
N VAL A 162 -22.83 22.02 18.11
CA VAL A 162 -21.63 21.39 17.59
C VAL A 162 -20.41 22.18 18.02
N ILE A 163 -19.40 21.48 18.56
CA ILE A 163 -18.07 22.03 18.82
C ILE A 163 -17.16 21.53 17.70
N THR A 164 -16.57 22.45 16.94
CA THR A 164 -15.63 22.14 15.86
C THR A 164 -14.21 22.22 16.36
N ILE A 165 -13.44 21.19 16.08
CA ILE A 165 -12.02 21.06 16.51
C ILE A 165 -11.14 20.89 15.30
N LYS A 166 -10.08 21.69 15.22
CA LYS A 166 -8.96 21.44 14.33
C LYS A 166 -8.00 20.47 15.00
N LEU A 167 -7.79 19.33 14.39
CA LEU A 167 -6.81 18.31 14.83
C LEU A 167 -5.40 18.65 14.34
N ASN A 168 -4.38 18.17 15.06
CA ASN A 168 -2.97 18.42 14.76
C ASN A 168 -2.21 17.11 14.49
N PRO A 169 -2.46 16.42 13.37
CA PRO A 169 -1.82 15.15 13.06
C PRO A 169 -0.30 15.23 12.90
N ASP A 170 0.24 16.40 12.52
CA ASP A 170 1.68 16.60 12.40
C ASP A 170 2.39 16.63 13.77
N SER A 171 1.69 17.06 14.83
CA SER A 171 2.25 17.24 16.18
C SER A 171 1.92 16.08 17.13
N ALA A 172 0.83 15.37 16.87
CA ALA A 172 0.36 14.24 17.67
C ALA A 172 -0.32 13.16 16.82
N PRO A 173 0.42 12.54 15.88
CA PRO A 173 -0.17 11.61 14.90
C PRO A 173 -0.85 10.41 15.53
N ILE A 174 -0.30 9.84 16.61
CA ILE A 174 -0.86 8.67 17.30
C ILE A 174 -2.16 9.04 18.03
N HIS A 175 -2.17 10.19 18.71
CA HIS A 175 -3.36 10.65 19.43
C HIS A 175 -4.49 11.00 18.47
N VAL A 176 -4.19 11.68 17.35
CA VAL A 176 -5.19 11.97 16.31
C VAL A 176 -5.72 10.68 15.71
N GLU A 177 -4.86 9.73 15.32
CA GLU A 177 -5.29 8.46 14.77
C GLU A 177 -6.19 7.70 15.76
N ASN A 178 -5.79 7.60 17.01
CA ASN A 178 -6.56 6.92 18.04
C ASN A 178 -7.94 7.58 18.27
N PHE A 179 -7.98 8.90 18.33
CA PHE A 179 -9.23 9.66 18.48
C PHE A 179 -10.17 9.46 17.28
N VAL A 180 -9.63 9.55 16.07
CA VAL A 180 -10.39 9.35 14.83
C VAL A 180 -10.94 7.93 14.73
N LEU A 181 -10.14 6.91 15.06
CA LEU A 181 -10.59 5.53 15.04
C LEU A 181 -11.72 5.27 16.05
N ASN A 182 -11.64 5.81 17.28
CA ASN A 182 -12.73 5.70 18.25
C ASN A 182 -13.99 6.44 17.75
N ALA A 183 -13.84 7.59 17.07
CA ALA A 183 -14.97 8.31 16.46
C ALA A 183 -15.59 7.51 15.30
N ASP A 184 -14.79 6.98 14.39
CA ASP A 184 -15.26 6.19 13.24
C ASP A 184 -15.90 4.86 13.68
N ASN A 185 -15.47 4.28 14.79
CA ASN A 185 -16.10 3.12 15.42
C ASN A 185 -17.44 3.45 16.09
N GLY A 186 -17.73 4.74 16.34
CA GLY A 186 -18.89 5.19 17.12
C GLY A 186 -18.73 4.99 18.63
N ASP A 187 -17.50 4.77 19.12
CA ASP A 187 -17.22 4.53 20.55
C ASP A 187 -17.58 5.75 21.42
N TYR A 188 -17.51 6.95 20.87
CA TYR A 188 -17.88 8.18 21.59
C TYR A 188 -19.38 8.47 21.60
N ASP A 189 -20.16 7.81 20.74
CA ASP A 189 -21.57 8.12 20.57
C ASP A 189 -22.41 7.80 21.81
N GLY A 190 -23.12 8.80 22.31
CA GLY A 190 -23.95 8.68 23.52
C GLY A 190 -23.15 8.66 24.85
N THR A 191 -21.83 8.88 24.82
CA THR A 191 -21.02 8.99 26.04
C THR A 191 -21.27 10.32 26.76
N ASN A 192 -20.82 10.46 27.99
CA ASN A 192 -21.00 11.67 28.79
C ASN A 192 -19.67 12.37 29.06
N PHE A 193 -19.74 13.70 29.23
CA PHE A 193 -18.69 14.42 29.97
C PHE A 193 -18.90 14.15 31.45
N HIS A 194 -18.19 13.18 31.99
CA HIS A 194 -18.35 12.66 33.33
C HIS A 194 -17.64 13.49 34.40
N ARG A 195 -16.76 14.45 33.99
CA ARG A 195 -16.08 15.33 34.91
C ARG A 195 -15.99 16.74 34.33
N VAL A 196 -16.55 17.70 35.04
CA VAL A 196 -16.59 19.11 34.66
C VAL A 196 -16.13 19.95 35.84
N ILE A 197 -15.09 20.74 35.61
CA ILE A 197 -14.53 21.65 36.62
C ILE A 197 -14.43 23.05 36.00
N ASP A 198 -15.18 23.97 36.58
CA ASP A 198 -15.13 25.39 36.20
C ASP A 198 -13.70 25.95 36.32
N ASN A 199 -13.30 26.85 35.41
CA ASN A 199 -11.96 27.39 35.30
C ASN A 199 -10.83 26.35 35.13
N PHE A 200 -11.17 25.11 34.70
CA PHE A 200 -10.16 24.09 34.46
C PHE A 200 -10.41 23.32 33.15
N MET A 201 -11.37 22.40 33.12
CA MET A 201 -11.61 21.57 31.93
C MET A 201 -12.97 20.83 31.97
N ILE A 202 -13.41 20.39 30.80
CA ILE A 202 -14.50 19.41 30.66
C ILE A 202 -13.93 18.10 30.12
N GLN A 203 -14.16 16.97 30.78
CA GLN A 203 -13.55 15.66 30.47
C GLN A 203 -14.65 14.64 30.11
N GLY A 204 -14.44 13.92 29.00
CA GLY A 204 -15.32 12.88 28.49
C GLY A 204 -14.56 11.78 27.78
N GLY A 205 -15.25 11.00 26.94
CA GLY A 205 -14.65 9.95 26.12
C GLY A 205 -14.42 8.61 26.82
N ASP A 206 -15.04 8.38 28.00
CA ASP A 206 -15.10 7.06 28.62
C ASP A 206 -16.29 6.28 28.08
N PHE A 207 -16.08 5.51 27.02
CA PHE A 207 -17.12 4.71 26.40
C PHE A 207 -17.37 3.36 27.05
N THR A 208 -16.49 2.94 27.99
CA THR A 208 -16.59 1.64 28.65
C THR A 208 -17.43 1.70 29.92
N ASN A 209 -17.09 2.62 30.83
CA ASN A 209 -17.73 2.72 32.15
C ASN A 209 -18.53 4.02 32.32
N GLY A 210 -18.16 5.09 31.61
CA GLY A 210 -18.84 6.38 31.67
C GLY A 210 -18.59 7.18 32.96
N ASP A 211 -17.68 6.74 33.84
CA ASP A 211 -17.38 7.35 35.14
C ASP A 211 -15.91 7.82 35.27
N GLY A 212 -15.14 7.73 34.18
CA GLY A 212 -13.73 8.09 34.13
C GLY A 212 -12.75 6.97 34.47
N THR A 213 -13.26 5.77 34.76
CA THR A 213 -12.41 4.61 35.10
C THR A 213 -12.15 3.69 33.89
N GLY A 214 -12.83 3.90 32.77
CA GLY A 214 -12.77 3.08 31.57
C GLY A 214 -12.15 3.79 30.35
N GLY A 215 -12.49 3.26 29.18
CA GLY A 215 -11.97 3.72 27.90
C GLY A 215 -10.57 3.17 27.58
N HIS A 216 -10.32 2.82 26.37
CA HIS A 216 -9.04 2.24 25.90
C HIS A 216 -8.70 2.73 24.49
N ALA A 217 -7.50 2.41 24.00
CA ALA A 217 -7.10 2.75 22.66
C ALA A 217 -7.90 1.94 21.62
N ALA A 218 -8.25 2.58 20.49
CA ALA A 218 -9.05 2.00 19.41
C ALA A 218 -8.40 0.81 18.70
N LYS A 219 -7.07 0.74 18.75
CA LYS A 219 -6.27 -0.38 18.24
C LYS A 219 -5.03 -0.58 19.09
N TRP A 220 -4.27 -1.63 18.80
CA TRP A 220 -2.99 -1.88 19.44
C TRP A 220 -1.92 -0.88 18.96
N PHE A 221 -1.43 -0.04 19.88
CA PHE A 221 -0.33 0.92 19.68
C PHE A 221 0.97 0.52 20.39
N GLY A 222 1.09 -0.74 20.79
CA GLY A 222 2.30 -1.26 21.44
C GLY A 222 2.33 -1.12 22.96
N TYR A 223 1.28 -0.62 23.59
CA TYR A 223 1.24 -0.36 25.04
C TYR A 223 0.04 -1.02 25.73
N CYS A 224 0.30 -1.53 26.93
CA CYS A 224 -0.67 -2.11 27.85
C CYS A 224 -0.54 -1.46 29.23
N ASN A 225 -1.59 -0.76 29.70
CA ASN A 225 -1.54 -0.02 30.96
C ASN A 225 -0.26 0.81 31.15
N GLY A 226 0.16 1.52 30.08
CA GLY A 226 1.35 2.36 30.09
C GLY A 226 2.68 1.62 29.87
N GLN A 227 2.68 0.30 29.76
CA GLN A 227 3.89 -0.49 29.57
C GLN A 227 4.00 -0.96 28.11
N ALA A 228 5.15 -0.75 27.48
CA ALA A 228 5.41 -1.25 26.14
C ALA A 228 5.39 -2.78 26.10
N GLN A 229 4.70 -3.37 25.14
CA GLN A 229 4.57 -4.81 24.95
C GLN A 229 4.82 -5.20 23.48
N ALA A 230 5.43 -6.35 23.27
CA ALA A 230 5.80 -6.82 21.93
C ALA A 230 4.60 -7.28 21.08
N SER A 231 3.46 -7.61 21.70
CA SER A 231 2.29 -8.15 21.00
C SER A 231 1.00 -7.83 21.74
N SER A 232 -0.06 -7.55 20.99
CA SER A 232 -1.41 -7.36 21.51
C SER A 232 -1.97 -8.58 22.25
N SER A 233 -1.50 -9.79 21.92
CA SER A 233 -1.93 -11.03 22.57
C SER A 233 -1.53 -11.13 24.04
N MET A 234 -0.64 -10.27 24.52
CA MET A 234 -0.18 -10.22 25.91
C MET A 234 -1.07 -9.34 26.82
N CYS A 235 -2.08 -8.70 26.25
CA CYS A 235 -2.87 -7.67 26.92
C CYS A 235 -4.32 -7.70 26.45
N ALA A 236 -5.26 -7.62 27.36
CA ALA A 236 -6.66 -7.46 27.00
C ALA A 236 -6.87 -6.10 26.30
N GLU A 237 -7.76 -6.05 25.32
CA GLU A 237 -8.09 -4.84 24.56
C GLU A 237 -8.50 -3.67 25.47
N THR A 238 -9.28 -3.95 26.48
CA THR A 238 -9.70 -2.99 27.52
C THR A 238 -8.56 -2.35 28.30
N SER A 239 -7.33 -2.85 28.14
CA SER A 239 -6.10 -2.33 28.76
C SER A 239 -5.13 -1.70 27.76
N TRP A 240 -5.52 -1.58 26.48
CA TRP A 240 -4.69 -0.93 25.47
C TRP A 240 -4.59 0.57 25.71
N THR A 241 -3.38 1.07 25.67
CA THR A 241 -3.05 2.49 25.84
C THR A 241 -2.15 2.97 24.70
N ILE A 242 -1.96 4.28 24.60
CA ILE A 242 -1.14 4.91 23.57
C ILE A 242 0.12 5.55 24.18
N PRO A 243 1.23 5.61 23.42
CA PRO A 243 2.41 6.35 23.86
C PRO A 243 2.14 7.84 23.93
N ASP A 244 2.73 8.53 24.92
CA ASP A 244 2.62 9.99 25.05
C ASP A 244 3.34 10.72 23.90
N GLU A 245 2.72 11.77 23.37
CA GLU A 245 3.29 12.72 22.41
C GLU A 245 3.31 14.15 23.03
N ALA A 246 3.41 14.26 24.35
CA ALA A 246 3.24 15.50 25.10
C ALA A 246 4.35 16.55 24.84
N SER A 247 5.54 16.11 24.36
CA SER A 247 6.67 16.99 24.05
C SER A 247 6.53 17.66 22.67
N ASN A 248 5.31 17.88 22.18
CA ASN A 248 5.01 18.39 20.83
C ASN A 248 5.01 19.94 20.72
N GLY A 249 5.30 20.65 21.81
CA GLY A 249 5.41 22.11 21.87
C GLY A 249 4.07 22.84 21.98
N LEU A 250 2.93 22.15 21.92
CA LEU A 250 1.61 22.74 22.10
C LEU A 250 1.33 23.09 23.56
N LYS A 251 0.39 24.03 23.80
CA LYS A 251 0.10 24.59 25.11
C LYS A 251 -1.37 24.44 25.48
N HIS A 252 -1.66 24.18 26.75
CA HIS A 252 -3.01 24.08 27.31
C HIS A 252 -3.65 25.47 27.45
N THR A 253 -3.84 26.15 26.33
CA THR A 253 -4.59 27.42 26.26
C THR A 253 -6.06 27.13 25.99
N ALA A 254 -6.89 28.18 26.02
CA ALA A 254 -8.31 28.12 25.68
C ALA A 254 -8.55 27.29 24.40
N GLY A 255 -9.51 26.37 24.46
CA GLY A 255 -9.90 25.48 23.36
C GLY A 255 -8.99 24.27 23.17
N ALA A 256 -7.91 24.08 23.95
CA ALA A 256 -7.04 22.92 23.79
C ALA A 256 -7.80 21.61 24.03
N LEU A 257 -7.73 20.67 23.05
CA LEU A 257 -8.16 19.28 23.16
C LEU A 257 -6.95 18.43 23.56
N SER A 258 -6.99 17.77 24.69
CA SER A 258 -5.87 17.04 25.27
C SER A 258 -6.28 15.68 25.78
N MET A 259 -5.35 14.72 25.74
CA MET A 259 -5.55 13.35 26.21
C MET A 259 -5.57 13.28 27.73
N ALA A 260 -6.65 12.75 28.30
CA ALA A 260 -6.72 12.40 29.70
C ALA A 260 -5.95 11.10 29.95
N LYS A 261 -5.16 11.08 31.02
CA LYS A 261 -4.37 9.92 31.45
C LYS A 261 -4.15 9.92 32.96
N THR A 262 -3.69 8.82 33.49
CA THR A 262 -3.22 8.74 34.88
C THR A 262 -1.90 9.53 35.06
N SER A 263 -1.37 9.59 36.29
CA SER A 263 -0.06 10.19 36.53
C SER A 263 1.13 9.45 35.88
N ALA A 264 0.91 8.19 35.45
CA ALA A 264 1.93 7.41 34.76
C ALA A 264 1.96 7.75 33.26
N ASP A 265 3.14 7.61 32.66
CA ASP A 265 3.33 7.84 31.22
C ASP A 265 2.64 6.76 30.38
N ASN A 266 2.25 7.12 29.15
CA ASN A 266 1.68 6.21 28.14
C ASN A 266 0.40 5.49 28.60
N THR A 267 -0.40 6.11 29.50
CA THR A 267 -1.66 5.54 30.01
C THR A 267 -2.90 6.17 29.38
N GLY A 268 -2.75 7.00 28.36
CA GLY A 268 -3.86 7.52 27.56
C GLY A 268 -4.62 6.39 26.86
N GLY A 269 -5.93 6.43 26.87
CA GLY A 269 -6.83 5.50 26.16
C GLY A 269 -7.73 6.26 25.19
N SER A 270 -9.02 6.39 25.51
CA SER A 270 -9.99 7.16 24.71
C SER A 270 -10.38 8.49 25.35
N GLN A 271 -10.16 8.66 26.66
CA GLN A 271 -10.65 9.83 27.37
C GLN A 271 -9.87 11.10 26.99
N PHE A 272 -10.58 12.19 26.80
CA PHE A 272 -10.02 13.51 26.49
C PHE A 272 -10.66 14.59 27.32
N PHE A 273 -10.02 15.76 27.35
CA PHE A 273 -10.58 16.97 27.95
C PHE A 273 -10.40 18.17 27.06
N ILE A 274 -11.30 19.15 27.22
CA ILE A 274 -11.25 20.44 26.49
C ILE A 274 -11.11 21.55 27.54
N VAL A 275 -10.21 22.50 27.26
CA VAL A 275 -9.92 23.64 28.13
C VAL A 275 -10.88 24.79 27.78
N PRO A 276 -11.71 25.30 28.74
CA PRO A 276 -12.55 26.48 28.50
C PRO A 276 -11.76 27.77 28.34
N SER A 277 -12.45 28.86 27.92
CA SER A 277 -11.78 30.11 27.56
C SER A 277 -11.13 30.85 28.73
N ASP A 278 -11.62 30.64 29.93
CA ASP A 278 -11.15 31.27 31.17
C ASP A 278 -10.08 30.46 31.92
N SER A 279 -9.61 29.36 31.31
CA SER A 279 -8.63 28.43 31.89
C SER A 279 -7.28 28.47 31.17
N ASN A 280 -6.21 28.25 31.91
CA ASN A 280 -4.86 28.11 31.39
C ASN A 280 -4.04 27.13 32.29
N PRO A 281 -4.30 25.81 32.21
CA PRO A 281 -3.63 24.81 33.06
C PRO A 281 -2.22 24.48 32.57
N SER A 282 -1.33 25.49 32.56
CA SER A 282 0.04 25.39 32.03
C SER A 282 0.90 24.32 32.72
N HIS A 283 0.52 23.87 33.93
CA HIS A 283 1.17 22.75 34.63
C HIS A 283 1.00 21.39 33.94
N LEU A 284 0.07 21.27 32.96
CA LEU A 284 -0.14 20.08 32.13
C LEU A 284 0.72 20.09 30.84
N ASP A 285 1.36 21.22 30.53
CA ASP A 285 2.22 21.35 29.34
C ASP A 285 3.39 20.38 29.41
N GLY A 286 3.56 19.60 28.33
CA GLY A 286 4.60 18.57 28.27
C GLY A 286 4.30 17.31 29.12
N VAL A 287 3.13 17.22 29.77
CA VAL A 287 2.67 16.07 30.57
C VAL A 287 1.50 15.35 29.89
N HIS A 288 0.51 16.13 29.45
CA HIS A 288 -0.62 15.62 28.69
C HIS A 288 -0.46 16.01 27.23
N THR A 289 -0.82 15.10 26.31
CA THR A 289 -0.68 15.36 24.87
C THR A 289 -1.86 16.17 24.36
N ILE A 290 -1.58 17.37 23.88
CA ILE A 290 -2.54 18.16 23.11
C ILE A 290 -2.51 17.67 21.68
N PHE A 291 -3.69 17.40 21.10
CA PHE A 291 -3.81 16.90 19.73
C PHE A 291 -4.83 17.66 18.88
N GLY A 292 -5.41 18.76 19.41
CA GLY A 292 -6.32 19.64 18.68
C GLY A 292 -6.63 20.90 19.43
N TYR A 293 -7.39 21.80 18.76
CA TYR A 293 -7.93 23.02 19.34
C TYR A 293 -9.33 23.29 18.79
N VAL A 294 -10.24 23.75 19.65
CA VAL A 294 -11.55 24.25 19.25
C VAL A 294 -11.38 25.46 18.35
N THR A 295 -12.01 25.43 17.19
CA THR A 295 -12.03 26.55 16.22
C THR A 295 -13.39 27.23 16.13
N ASP A 296 -14.45 26.54 16.50
CA ASP A 296 -15.82 27.07 16.58
C ASP A 296 -16.59 26.40 17.73
N GLY A 297 -17.46 27.12 18.43
CA GLY A 297 -18.21 26.58 19.56
C GLY A 297 -17.45 26.57 20.90
N LEU A 298 -16.42 27.41 21.11
CA LEU A 298 -15.74 27.53 22.39
C LEU A 298 -16.68 28.05 23.48
N GLU A 299 -17.65 28.89 23.14
CA GLU A 299 -18.72 29.36 24.02
C GLU A 299 -19.61 28.20 24.55
N HIS A 300 -19.72 27.10 23.80
CA HIS A 300 -20.43 25.91 24.27
C HIS A 300 -19.62 25.17 25.32
N VAL A 301 -18.29 25.09 25.13
CA VAL A 301 -17.36 24.56 26.16
C VAL A 301 -17.47 25.39 27.44
N ASP A 302 -17.49 26.72 27.34
CA ASP A 302 -17.63 27.63 28.48
C ASP A 302 -18.99 27.45 29.15
N SER A 303 -20.08 27.34 28.38
CA SER A 303 -21.40 27.06 28.92
C SER A 303 -21.48 25.75 29.69
N ILE A 304 -20.83 24.69 29.15
CA ILE A 304 -20.76 23.39 29.81
C ILE A 304 -19.89 23.48 31.09
N SER A 305 -18.75 24.17 31.06
CA SER A 305 -17.86 24.27 32.23
C SER A 305 -18.55 24.95 33.42
N ASN A 306 -19.52 25.82 33.18
CA ASN A 306 -20.27 26.59 34.16
C ASN A 306 -21.54 25.91 34.70
N ILE A 307 -21.85 24.66 34.32
CA ILE A 307 -23.03 23.96 34.82
C ILE A 307 -22.85 23.52 36.29
N PRO A 308 -23.96 23.30 37.04
CA PRO A 308 -23.87 22.75 38.40
C PRO A 308 -23.31 21.35 38.43
N THR A 309 -22.32 21.14 39.29
CA THR A 309 -21.66 19.83 39.51
C THR A 309 -21.73 19.39 40.98
N THR A 310 -21.61 18.08 41.20
CA THR A 310 -21.43 17.49 42.56
C THR A 310 -20.22 16.57 42.51
N ASN A 311 -19.16 16.89 43.21
CA ASN A 311 -17.86 16.19 43.14
C ASN A 311 -17.36 16.08 41.68
N ASP A 312 -17.36 17.19 40.97
CA ASP A 312 -16.99 17.35 39.55
C ASP A 312 -17.93 16.63 38.54
N LEU A 313 -18.91 15.85 39.00
CA LEU A 313 -19.90 15.22 38.14
C LEU A 313 -21.04 16.18 37.81
N PRO A 314 -21.39 16.44 36.55
CA PRO A 314 -22.54 17.25 36.15
C PRO A 314 -23.84 16.78 36.81
N THR A 315 -24.62 17.70 37.39
CA THR A 315 -25.92 17.40 38.00
C THR A 315 -26.94 16.94 36.93
N ASN A 316 -26.90 17.55 35.76
CA ASN A 316 -27.64 17.12 34.56
C ASN A 316 -26.60 16.55 33.57
N ALA A 317 -26.94 15.46 32.91
CA ALA A 317 -26.05 14.84 31.96
C ALA A 317 -25.63 15.80 30.83
N VAL A 318 -24.33 15.82 30.50
CA VAL A 318 -23.78 16.44 29.32
C VAL A 318 -23.41 15.31 28.37
N THR A 319 -24.19 15.14 27.32
CA THR A 319 -24.04 13.97 26.43
C THR A 319 -23.36 14.35 25.14
N LEU A 320 -22.28 13.66 24.84
CA LEU A 320 -21.63 13.63 23.53
C LEU A 320 -22.45 12.71 22.63
N VAL A 321 -23.34 13.32 21.83
CA VAL A 321 -24.32 12.60 20.99
C VAL A 321 -23.59 11.81 19.89
N SER A 322 -22.62 12.45 19.26
CA SER A 322 -21.78 11.83 18.23
C SER A 322 -20.49 12.60 18.02
N VAL A 323 -19.47 11.91 17.53
CA VAL A 323 -18.25 12.53 17.00
C VAL A 323 -18.08 12.10 15.55
N THR A 324 -17.93 13.07 14.65
CA THR A 324 -17.65 12.82 13.22
C THR A 324 -16.37 13.54 12.83
N THR A 325 -15.65 13.03 11.85
CA THR A 325 -14.37 13.59 11.39
C THR A 325 -14.35 13.68 9.86
N ASP A 326 -13.42 14.47 9.33
CA ASP A 326 -13.07 14.49 7.91
C ASP A 326 -12.06 13.39 7.56
N SER A 327 -12.14 12.24 8.24
CA SER A 327 -11.15 11.17 8.18
C SER A 327 -10.88 10.68 6.75
N THR A 328 -9.60 10.47 6.48
CA THR A 328 -9.12 9.84 5.25
C THR A 328 -8.19 8.68 5.60
N GLU A 329 -8.48 7.51 5.02
CA GLU A 329 -7.53 6.39 5.09
C GLU A 329 -6.33 6.68 4.18
N ASN A 330 -5.12 6.68 4.73
CA ASN A 330 -3.91 6.57 3.95
C ASN A 330 -3.78 5.13 3.42
N ILE A 331 -4.46 4.87 2.29
CA ILE A 331 -4.29 3.62 1.55
C ILE A 331 -3.04 3.82 0.68
N PRO A 332 -1.93 3.11 0.94
CA PRO A 332 -0.76 3.18 0.07
C PRO A 332 -1.18 2.86 -1.37
N TRP A 333 -0.74 3.66 -2.35
CA TRP A 333 -1.14 3.62 -3.75
C TRP A 333 -1.12 2.22 -4.40
N TYR A 334 -0.23 1.32 -3.94
CA TYR A 334 -0.13 -0.06 -4.42
C TYR A 334 -1.30 -0.95 -3.96
N ARG A 335 -2.06 -0.60 -2.88
CA ARG A 335 -3.28 -1.32 -2.48
C ARG A 335 -4.53 -0.89 -3.24
N THR A 336 -4.45 0.23 -3.97
CA THR A 336 -5.54 0.72 -4.81
C THR A 336 -5.58 0.00 -6.17
N TYR A 337 -4.49 -0.69 -6.55
CA TYR A 337 -4.34 -1.33 -7.86
C TYR A 337 -4.06 -2.84 -7.80
N PHE A 338 -4.01 -3.45 -6.65
CA PHE A 338 -3.81 -4.88 -6.39
C PHE A 338 -4.75 -5.29 -5.25
#